data_710af7598da7f329e0a77480e0cf00a5
#
_entry.id   710af7598da7f329e0a77480e0cf00a5
#
_cell.length_a   1.000
_cell.length_b   1.000
_cell.length_c   1.000
_cell.angle_alpha   90.00
_cell.angle_beta   90.00
_cell.angle_gamma   90.00
#
_symmetry.space_group_name_H-M   'P 1'
#
loop_
_entity.id
_entity.type
_entity.pdbx_description
1 polymer ?
#
loop_
_entity_poly.entity_id
_entity_poly.type
_entity_poly.pdbx_seq_one_letter_code
_entity_poly.pdbx_strand_id
1 'polypeptide(L)'
;MSLISDAGTPLLSDPGRLLINECIINGIQTIPIPGVSSITSALSVSGFRDQFLFYGFLPKTENELKKVLTLLSENEFTQVFFIPSKKINFYINFIKEFYRGRKILIAKEITKIHEAFIREEIDNLQQLKTPLKGELTIVISEN
;
A
#
# COMPACT_ATOMS: atom_id res chain seq x y z
N MET A 1 -21.70 -8.25 18.18
CA MET A 1 -21.35 -6.98 17.53
C MET A 1 -20.46 -7.28 16.33
N SER A 2 -20.58 -6.57 15.21
CA SER A 2 -19.72 -6.74 14.04
C SER A 2 -18.95 -5.45 13.78
N LEU A 3 -17.68 -5.55 13.43
CA LEU A 3 -16.85 -4.45 12.92
C LEU A 3 -16.68 -4.66 11.42
N ILE A 4 -17.05 -3.66 10.63
CA ILE A 4 -16.91 -3.67 9.18
C ILE A 4 -16.11 -2.44 8.74
N SER A 5 -15.41 -2.53 7.60
CA SER A 5 -14.73 -1.41 6.95
C SER A 5 -15.44 -1.04 5.64
N ASP A 6 -15.23 0.16 5.16
CA ASP A 6 -15.78 0.62 3.88
C ASP A 6 -15.20 -0.15 2.69
N ALA A 7 -13.94 -0.58 2.81
CA ALA A 7 -13.26 -1.39 1.80
C ALA A 7 -12.11 -2.21 2.41
N GLY A 8 -11.96 -3.45 1.97
CA GLY A 8 -10.87 -4.33 2.39
C GLY A 8 -11.03 -4.88 3.82
N THR A 9 -9.91 -5.10 4.49
CA THR A 9 -9.85 -5.73 5.82
C THR A 9 -9.82 -4.66 6.92
N PRO A 10 -10.74 -4.72 7.92
CA PRO A 10 -10.71 -3.82 9.08
C PRO A 10 -9.34 -3.77 9.75
N LEU A 11 -8.98 -2.68 10.40
CA LEU A 11 -7.72 -2.37 11.07
C LEU A 11 -6.51 -2.10 10.14
N LEU A 12 -6.48 -2.64 8.95
CA LEU A 12 -5.36 -2.41 8.01
C LEU A 12 -5.50 -1.05 7.33
N SER A 13 -4.92 -0.02 7.93
CA SER A 13 -5.10 1.40 7.59
C SER A 13 -6.52 1.91 7.79
N ASP A 14 -7.28 1.22 8.63
CA ASP A 14 -8.67 1.49 9.00
C ASP A 14 -8.85 1.57 10.52
N PRO A 15 -9.91 2.20 11.03
CA PRO A 15 -10.21 2.22 12.45
C PRO A 15 -10.56 0.82 13.00
N GLY A 16 -10.50 0.67 14.34
CA GLY A 16 -10.90 -0.55 15.05
C GLY A 16 -9.89 -1.07 16.08
N ARG A 17 -8.63 -0.61 16.01
CA ARG A 17 -7.56 -1.10 16.91
C ARG A 17 -7.92 -0.97 18.40
N LEU A 18 -8.50 0.16 18.82
CA LEU A 18 -8.89 0.37 20.23
C LEU A 18 -9.97 -0.63 20.65
N LEU A 19 -10.98 -0.86 19.81
CA LEU A 19 -12.05 -1.81 20.08
C LEU A 19 -11.50 -3.23 20.25
N ILE A 20 -10.62 -3.67 19.36
CA ILE A 20 -10.02 -5.01 19.46
C ILE A 20 -9.16 -5.13 20.72
N ASN A 21 -8.38 -4.10 21.06
CA ASN A 21 -7.60 -4.11 22.31
C ASN A 21 -8.51 -4.21 23.53
N GLU A 22 -9.62 -3.47 23.58
CA GLU A 22 -10.59 -3.57 24.68
C GLU A 22 -11.23 -4.96 24.75
N CYS A 23 -11.54 -5.57 23.64
CA CYS A 23 -12.03 -6.95 23.60
C CYS A 23 -10.99 -7.92 24.21
N ILE A 24 -9.73 -7.78 23.84
CA ILE A 24 -8.63 -8.63 24.37
C ILE A 24 -8.50 -8.44 25.87
N ILE A 25 -8.45 -7.20 26.37
CA ILE A 25 -8.32 -6.88 27.80
C ILE A 25 -9.47 -7.48 28.62
N ASN A 26 -10.68 -7.47 28.08
CA ASN A 26 -11.88 -7.97 28.75
C ASN A 26 -12.19 -9.45 28.46
N GLY A 27 -11.29 -10.19 27.82
CA GLY A 27 -11.49 -11.61 27.50
C GLY A 27 -12.63 -11.89 26.53
N ILE A 28 -13.05 -10.90 25.73
CA ILE A 28 -14.11 -11.05 24.74
C ILE A 28 -13.50 -11.68 23.48
N GLN A 29 -14.03 -12.83 23.10
CA GLN A 29 -13.57 -13.51 21.88
C GLN A 29 -13.85 -12.68 20.64
N THR A 30 -12.81 -12.48 19.81
CA THR A 30 -12.92 -11.86 18.49
C THR A 30 -12.72 -12.92 17.42
N ILE A 31 -13.61 -12.93 16.42
CA ILE A 31 -13.58 -13.90 15.32
C ILE A 31 -13.31 -13.16 14.02
N PRO A 32 -12.17 -13.42 13.33
CA PRO A 32 -11.89 -12.82 12.05
C PRO A 32 -12.75 -13.49 10.95
N ILE A 33 -13.34 -12.69 10.10
CA ILE A 33 -14.01 -13.16 8.89
C ILE A 33 -13.08 -12.89 7.71
N PRO A 34 -12.50 -13.91 7.06
CA PRO A 34 -11.63 -13.72 5.91
C PRO A 34 -12.36 -13.01 4.77
N GLY A 35 -11.66 -12.09 4.12
CA GLY A 35 -12.22 -11.30 3.04
C GLY A 35 -11.14 -10.76 2.11
N VAL A 36 -11.56 -9.88 1.21
CA VAL A 36 -10.70 -9.25 0.22
C VAL A 36 -9.72 -8.26 0.87
N SER A 37 -8.53 -8.16 0.30
CA SER A 37 -7.53 -7.18 0.69
C SER A 37 -6.78 -6.70 -0.57
N SER A 38 -6.72 -5.38 -0.76
CA SER A 38 -5.96 -4.81 -1.88
C SER A 38 -4.46 -5.10 -1.79
N ILE A 39 -3.95 -5.32 -0.57
CA ILE A 39 -2.54 -5.68 -0.33
C ILE A 39 -2.24 -7.03 -0.97
N THR A 40 -2.96 -8.06 -0.56
CA THR A 40 -2.75 -9.42 -1.09
C THR A 40 -3.14 -9.53 -2.56
N SER A 41 -4.19 -8.83 -3.00
CA SER A 41 -4.59 -8.80 -4.40
C SER A 41 -3.52 -8.16 -5.29
N ALA A 42 -2.90 -7.05 -4.87
CA ALA A 42 -1.81 -6.43 -5.62
C ALA A 42 -0.55 -7.32 -5.63
N LEU A 43 -0.20 -7.93 -4.48
CA LEU A 43 0.94 -8.84 -4.38
C LEU A 43 0.77 -10.06 -5.30
N SER A 44 -0.41 -10.68 -5.34
CA SER A 44 -0.66 -11.88 -6.14
C SER A 44 -0.47 -11.68 -7.65
N VAL A 45 -0.54 -10.45 -8.12
CA VAL A 45 -0.33 -10.09 -9.54
C VAL A 45 0.95 -9.29 -9.77
N SER A 46 1.77 -9.06 -8.74
CA SER A 46 3.02 -8.30 -8.87
C SER A 46 4.13 -9.06 -9.58
N GLY A 47 4.23 -10.36 -9.33
CA GLY A 47 5.36 -11.19 -9.74
C GLY A 47 6.62 -10.97 -8.88
N PHE A 48 6.50 -10.30 -7.73
CA PHE A 48 7.57 -10.07 -6.77
C PHE A 48 7.60 -11.14 -5.68
N ARG A 49 8.61 -11.12 -4.78
CA ARG A 49 8.71 -12.08 -3.68
C ARG A 49 7.54 -11.97 -2.71
N ASP A 50 7.17 -13.08 -2.12
CA ASP A 50 6.08 -13.21 -1.14
C ASP A 50 6.45 -12.71 0.27
N GLN A 51 7.73 -12.52 0.54
CA GLN A 51 8.22 -11.86 1.76
C GLN A 51 8.06 -10.35 1.58
N PHE A 52 7.13 -9.76 2.31
CA PHE A 52 6.80 -8.35 2.11
C PHE A 52 6.59 -7.58 3.42
N LEU A 53 6.77 -6.27 3.32
CA LEU A 53 6.48 -5.31 4.36
C LEU A 53 5.33 -4.39 3.90
N PHE A 54 4.26 -4.34 4.68
CA PHE A 54 3.19 -3.38 4.48
C PHE A 54 3.37 -2.19 5.41
N TYR A 55 3.56 -1.00 4.87
CA TYR A 55 3.72 0.22 5.65
C TYR A 55 2.38 0.96 5.88
N GLY A 56 1.44 0.85 4.97
CA GLY A 56 0.21 1.63 4.95
C GLY A 56 0.34 2.91 4.11
N PHE A 57 -0.30 3.99 4.55
CA PHE A 57 -0.22 5.28 3.84
C PHE A 57 1.12 5.96 4.06
N LEU A 58 1.78 6.32 2.96
CA LEU A 58 3.01 7.12 3.02
C LEU A 58 2.73 8.53 3.56
N PRO A 59 3.69 9.14 4.28
CA PRO A 59 3.58 10.50 4.77
C PRO A 59 3.28 11.52 3.68
N LYS A 60 2.54 12.58 4.04
CA LYS A 60 2.11 13.63 3.10
C LYS A 60 3.09 14.78 2.97
N THR A 61 4.01 14.93 3.93
CA THR A 61 5.03 15.97 3.96
C THR A 61 6.36 15.41 3.44
N GLU A 62 7.13 16.24 2.74
CA GLU A 62 8.40 15.84 2.14
C GLU A 62 9.40 15.34 3.17
N ASN A 63 9.56 16.05 4.29
CA ASN A 63 10.55 15.71 5.31
C ASN A 63 10.28 14.35 5.98
N GLU A 64 9.01 14.06 6.29
CA GLU A 64 8.62 12.77 6.87
C GLU A 64 8.72 11.67 5.83
N LEU A 65 8.31 11.95 4.59
CA LEU A 65 8.40 10.99 3.49
C LEU A 65 9.84 10.56 3.25
N LYS A 66 10.79 11.49 3.16
CA LYS A 66 12.22 11.18 3.00
C LYS A 66 12.73 10.29 4.13
N LYS A 67 12.43 10.61 5.39
CA LYS A 67 12.82 9.80 6.55
C LYS A 67 12.30 8.37 6.44
N VAL A 68 11.04 8.21 6.09
CA VAL A 68 10.41 6.89 5.95
C VAL A 68 11.00 6.12 4.79
N LEU A 69 11.15 6.75 3.62
CA LEU A 69 11.69 6.07 2.43
C LEU A 69 13.16 5.69 2.60
N THR A 70 13.96 6.48 3.33
CA THR A 70 15.34 6.10 3.69
C THR A 70 15.33 4.77 4.43
N LEU A 71 14.54 4.63 5.50
CA LEU A 71 14.46 3.39 6.27
C LEU A 71 13.91 2.21 5.45
N LEU A 72 12.89 2.46 4.64
CA LEU A 72 12.25 1.41 3.87
C LEU A 72 13.11 0.94 2.70
N SER A 73 13.83 1.83 2.02
CA SER A 73 14.68 1.48 0.87
C SER A 73 15.88 0.61 1.22
N GLU A 74 16.33 0.62 2.46
CA GLU A 74 17.38 -0.27 2.97
C GLU A 74 16.90 -1.72 3.16
N ASN A 75 15.58 -1.95 3.12
CA ASN A 75 14.99 -3.24 3.35
C ASN A 75 14.97 -4.08 2.06
N GLU A 76 15.28 -5.37 2.19
CA GLU A 76 15.34 -6.32 1.06
C GLU A 76 13.99 -6.97 0.72
N PHE A 77 12.92 -6.68 1.48
CA PHE A 77 11.60 -7.25 1.23
C PHE A 77 10.84 -6.48 0.14
N THR A 78 9.92 -7.16 -0.52
CA THR A 78 8.87 -6.51 -1.30
C THR A 78 8.10 -5.54 -0.40
N GLN A 79 7.79 -4.35 -0.89
CA GLN A 79 7.15 -3.32 -0.06
C GLN A 79 5.81 -2.91 -0.63
N VAL A 80 4.82 -2.72 0.25
CA VAL A 80 3.46 -2.33 -0.13
C VAL A 80 3.06 -1.05 0.59
N PHE A 81 2.58 -0.07 -0.18
CA PHE A 81 2.12 1.24 0.31
C PHE A 81 0.75 1.59 -0.24
N PHE A 82 0.04 2.43 0.50
CA PHE A 82 -1.11 3.15 -0.02
C PHE A 82 -0.75 4.60 -0.34
N ILE A 83 -1.18 5.06 -1.51
CA ILE A 83 -0.96 6.43 -1.98
C ILE A 83 -2.28 7.03 -2.46
N PRO A 84 -2.63 8.25 -2.02
CA PRO A 84 -3.75 8.99 -2.61
C PRO A 84 -3.47 9.30 -4.08
N SER A 85 -4.36 8.87 -4.97
CA SER A 85 -4.16 8.97 -6.43
C SER A 85 -3.91 10.40 -6.91
N LYS A 86 -4.53 11.40 -6.28
CA LYS A 86 -4.34 12.83 -6.61
C LYS A 86 -2.89 13.33 -6.44
N LYS A 87 -2.10 12.63 -5.61
CA LYS A 87 -0.71 13.02 -5.30
C LYS A 87 0.32 12.06 -5.90
N ILE A 88 -0.08 11.14 -6.77
CA ILE A 88 0.81 10.08 -7.28
C ILE A 88 2.13 10.64 -7.84
N ASN A 89 2.09 11.72 -8.63
CA ASN A 89 3.29 12.29 -9.23
C ASN A 89 4.26 12.89 -8.20
N PHE A 90 3.75 13.41 -7.08
CA PHE A 90 4.58 13.81 -5.97
C PHE A 90 5.36 12.61 -5.40
N TYR A 91 4.68 11.48 -5.16
CA TYR A 91 5.32 10.26 -4.63
C TYR A 91 6.25 9.59 -5.65
N ILE A 92 5.93 9.61 -6.94
CA ILE A 92 6.78 9.06 -8.01
C ILE A 92 8.18 9.67 -7.97
N ASN A 93 8.29 10.98 -7.77
CA ASN A 93 9.60 11.64 -7.72
C ASN A 93 10.48 11.08 -6.60
N PHE A 94 9.91 10.86 -5.42
CA PHE A 94 10.64 10.27 -4.29
C PHE A 94 10.90 8.77 -4.49
N ILE A 95 9.93 8.02 -5.01
CA ILE A 95 10.13 6.60 -5.32
C ILE A 95 11.30 6.43 -6.28
N LYS A 96 11.42 7.25 -7.30
CA LYS A 96 12.57 7.24 -8.23
C LYS A 96 13.90 7.58 -7.56
N GLU A 97 13.89 8.44 -6.56
CA GLU A 97 15.09 8.82 -5.82
C GLU A 97 15.60 7.67 -4.93
N PHE A 98 14.68 7.00 -4.20
CA PHE A 98 15.02 6.03 -3.16
C PHE A 98 15.04 4.57 -3.61
N TYR A 99 14.40 4.22 -4.72
CA TYR A 99 14.23 2.82 -5.17
C TYR A 99 14.78 2.56 -6.58
N ARG A 100 15.90 3.19 -6.92
CA ARG A 100 16.57 2.96 -8.22
C ARG A 100 16.88 1.49 -8.45
N GLY A 101 16.75 1.03 -9.68
CA GLY A 101 17.02 -0.34 -10.09
C GLY A 101 15.94 -1.36 -9.69
N ARG A 102 14.90 -0.97 -8.93
CA ARG A 102 13.79 -1.84 -8.56
C ARG A 102 12.62 -1.72 -9.54
N LYS A 103 11.69 -2.65 -9.42
CA LYS A 103 10.44 -2.67 -10.18
C LYS A 103 9.27 -2.18 -9.34
N ILE A 104 8.27 -1.64 -9.99
CA ILE A 104 7.05 -1.15 -9.35
C ILE A 104 5.81 -1.73 -10.04
N LEU A 105 4.82 -2.08 -9.21
CA LEU A 105 3.45 -2.29 -9.63
C LEU A 105 2.58 -1.20 -9.00
N ILE A 106 1.85 -0.45 -9.82
CA ILE A 106 0.82 0.48 -9.39
C ILE A 106 -0.54 -0.16 -9.69
N ALA A 107 -1.22 -0.59 -8.65
CA ALA A 107 -2.55 -1.18 -8.75
C ALA A 107 -3.61 -0.12 -8.44
N LYS A 108 -4.48 0.13 -9.40
CA LYS A 108 -5.54 1.14 -9.36
C LYS A 108 -6.90 0.48 -9.43
N GLU A 109 -7.84 0.92 -8.57
CA GLU A 109 -9.25 0.53 -8.65
C GLU A 109 -9.47 -0.99 -8.73
N ILE A 110 -8.70 -1.76 -7.94
CA ILE A 110 -8.72 -3.24 -7.95
C ILE A 110 -10.18 -3.71 -7.78
N THR A 111 -10.60 -4.65 -8.62
CA THR A 111 -11.95 -5.23 -8.72
C THR A 111 -13.06 -4.26 -9.19
N LYS A 112 -12.72 -3.05 -9.60
CA LYS A 112 -13.69 -2.07 -10.13
C LYS A 112 -13.61 -1.95 -11.66
N ILE A 113 -14.60 -1.26 -12.26
CA ILE A 113 -14.71 -1.10 -13.73
C ILE A 113 -13.45 -0.47 -14.36
N HIS A 114 -12.75 0.36 -13.61
CA HIS A 114 -11.54 1.05 -14.10
C HIS A 114 -10.27 0.48 -13.49
N GLU A 115 -10.28 -0.81 -13.18
CA GLU A 115 -9.09 -1.52 -12.71
C GLU A 115 -7.95 -1.38 -13.72
N ALA A 116 -6.75 -1.09 -13.20
CA ALA A 116 -5.54 -1.03 -14.01
C ALA A 116 -4.32 -1.41 -13.18
N PHE A 117 -3.40 -2.15 -13.82
CA PHE A 117 -2.11 -2.54 -13.26
C PHE A 117 -0.99 -2.00 -14.15
N ILE A 118 -0.24 -1.03 -13.64
CA ILE A 118 0.92 -0.44 -14.33
C ILE A 118 2.17 -1.08 -13.74
N ARG A 119 2.99 -1.70 -14.59
CA ARG A 119 4.26 -2.36 -14.23
C ARG A 119 5.39 -1.71 -14.98
N GLU A 120 6.41 -1.25 -14.25
CA GLU A 120 7.56 -0.57 -14.84
C GLU A 120 8.83 -0.83 -14.01
N GLU A 121 9.97 -0.64 -14.64
CA GLU A 121 11.22 -0.35 -13.94
C GLU A 121 11.12 1.06 -13.35
N ILE A 122 11.47 1.25 -12.08
CA ILE A 122 11.32 2.56 -11.40
C ILE A 122 12.09 3.66 -12.12
N ASP A 123 13.25 3.34 -12.69
CA ASP A 123 14.06 4.32 -13.42
C ASP A 123 13.36 4.84 -14.68
N ASN A 124 12.51 4.02 -15.30
CA ASN A 124 11.73 4.36 -16.49
C ASN A 124 10.36 4.95 -16.17
N LEU A 125 9.92 4.88 -14.90
CA LEU A 125 8.61 5.33 -14.49
C LEU A 125 8.40 6.81 -14.81
N GLN A 126 7.35 7.10 -15.58
CA GLN A 126 6.99 8.46 -15.95
C GLN A 126 5.85 8.99 -15.07
N GLN A 127 5.70 10.30 -15.07
CA GLN A 127 4.54 10.90 -14.42
C GLN A 127 3.25 10.44 -15.09
N LEU A 128 2.28 10.08 -14.26
CA LEU A 128 0.98 9.62 -14.73
C LEU A 128 0.07 10.82 -15.06
N LYS A 129 -0.79 10.64 -16.06
CA LYS A 129 -1.83 11.64 -16.37
C LYS A 129 -2.79 11.74 -15.19
N THR A 130 -2.89 12.92 -14.60
CA THR A 130 -3.79 13.24 -13.47
C THR A 130 -4.97 14.10 -13.97
N PRO A 131 -6.09 14.14 -13.23
CA PRO A 131 -6.31 13.49 -11.93
C PRO A 131 -6.72 12.01 -12.05
N LEU A 132 -6.09 11.17 -11.25
CA LEU A 132 -6.60 9.82 -10.97
C LEU A 132 -7.61 9.88 -9.83
N LYS A 133 -8.58 8.96 -9.79
CA LYS A 133 -9.54 8.82 -8.69
C LYS A 133 -9.16 7.67 -7.77
N GLY A 134 -9.60 7.75 -6.53
CA GLY A 134 -9.44 6.69 -5.54
C GLY A 134 -8.06 6.62 -4.90
N GLU A 135 -7.75 5.47 -4.35
CA GLU A 135 -6.48 5.13 -3.73
C GLU A 135 -5.71 4.15 -4.61
N LEU A 136 -4.41 4.20 -4.51
CA LEU A 136 -3.51 3.32 -5.25
C LEU A 136 -2.80 2.40 -4.26
N THR A 137 -2.75 1.12 -4.57
CA THR A 137 -1.87 0.17 -3.91
C THR A 137 -0.58 0.07 -4.73
N ILE A 138 0.52 0.46 -4.12
CA ILE A 138 1.85 0.42 -4.73
C ILE A 138 2.59 -0.78 -4.18
N VAL A 139 3.18 -1.56 -5.06
CA VAL A 139 4.08 -2.65 -4.69
C VAL A 139 5.44 -2.39 -5.32
N ILE A 140 6.49 -2.37 -4.52
CA ILE A 140 7.88 -2.22 -4.98
C ILE A 140 8.59 -3.55 -4.76
N SER A 141 9.31 -4.03 -5.76
CA SER A 141 10.06 -5.27 -5.67
C SER A 141 11.14 -5.21 -4.59
N GLU A 142 11.56 -6.36 -4.14
CA GLU A 142 12.78 -6.55 -3.37
C GLU A 142 14.00 -5.95 -4.08
N ASN A 143 15.08 -5.79 -3.34
CA ASN A 143 16.37 -5.31 -3.87
C ASN A 143 17.09 -6.42 -4.64
#